data_18aa160e28184aa7ea9dc474e901cd5c
#
_entry.id   18aa160e28184aa7ea9dc474e901cd5c
#
_cell.length_a   1.000
_cell.length_b   1.000
_cell.length_c   1.000
_cell.angle_alpha   90.00
_cell.angle_beta   90.00
_cell.angle_gamma   90.00
#
_symmetry.space_group_name_H-M   'P 1'
#
loop_
_entity.id
_entity.type
_entity.pdbx_description
1 polymer ?
#
loop_
_entity_poly.entity_id
_entity_poly.type
_entity_poly.pdbx_seq_one_letter_code
_entity_poly.pdbx_strand_id
1 'polypeptide(L)'
;MSPYLLNALLGAALAFTVPGAAAQPKPPADKAYAMCVGCHGIPGYKTAFPDVYHVPRIAGQQPAYLVNALKAYKSGERSHPSMRGIAASLTEEDMKELAQYYGGAK
;
A
#
# COMPACT_ATOMS: atom_id res chain seq x y z
N MET A 1 -49.01 54.02 -12.37
CA MET A 1 -48.81 53.13 -11.20
C MET A 1 -48.21 51.82 -11.71
N SER A 2 -46.95 51.64 -11.46
CA SER A 2 -46.22 50.46 -11.93
C SER A 2 -46.35 49.33 -10.91
N PRO A 3 -46.72 48.12 -11.34
CA PRO A 3 -46.45 46.93 -10.51
C PRO A 3 -45.05 46.39 -10.86
N TYR A 4 -44.18 46.47 -9.92
CA TYR A 4 -42.85 45.85 -10.01
C TYR A 4 -43.01 44.33 -9.98
N LEU A 5 -42.73 43.70 -11.12
CA LEU A 5 -42.61 42.24 -11.20
C LEU A 5 -41.33 41.80 -10.50
N LEU A 6 -41.51 41.16 -9.35
CA LEU A 6 -40.47 40.56 -8.58
C LEU A 6 -40.08 39.23 -9.26
N ASN A 7 -39.03 39.21 -10.05
CA ASN A 7 -38.44 37.99 -10.58
C ASN A 7 -37.68 37.26 -9.47
N ALA A 8 -38.32 36.25 -8.89
CA ALA A 8 -37.66 35.31 -8.02
C ALA A 8 -36.83 34.34 -8.88
N LEU A 9 -35.54 34.57 -8.98
CA LEU A 9 -34.58 33.62 -9.53
C LEU A 9 -34.39 32.50 -8.52
N LEU A 10 -35.05 31.35 -8.72
CA LEU A 10 -34.73 30.12 -8.03
C LEU A 10 -33.37 29.63 -8.55
N GLY A 11 -32.32 29.94 -7.82
CA GLY A 11 -31.01 29.32 -8.03
C GLY A 11 -31.02 27.89 -7.53
N ALA A 12 -31.10 26.92 -8.45
CA ALA A 12 -30.90 25.51 -8.13
C ALA A 12 -29.41 25.30 -7.82
N ALA A 13 -29.06 25.20 -6.53
CA ALA A 13 -27.73 24.78 -6.11
C ALA A 13 -27.56 23.30 -6.38
N LEU A 14 -26.87 22.97 -7.45
CA LEU A 14 -26.40 21.61 -7.72
C LEU A 14 -25.32 21.25 -6.70
N ALA A 15 -25.71 20.50 -5.68
CA ALA A 15 -24.77 19.93 -4.73
C ALA A 15 -23.99 18.81 -5.44
N PHE A 16 -22.78 19.12 -5.87
CA PHE A 16 -21.84 18.10 -6.31
C PHE A 16 -21.38 17.30 -5.08
N THR A 17 -21.94 16.12 -4.89
CA THR A 17 -21.42 15.14 -3.95
C THR A 17 -20.16 14.56 -4.54
N VAL A 18 -19.00 15.05 -4.09
CA VAL A 18 -17.72 14.43 -4.40
C VAL A 18 -17.71 13.06 -3.72
N PRO A 19 -17.58 11.94 -4.47
CA PRO A 19 -17.43 10.65 -3.84
C PRO A 19 -16.16 10.72 -2.97
N GLY A 20 -16.34 10.46 -1.67
CA GLY A 20 -15.24 10.51 -0.71
C GLY A 20 -14.10 9.62 -1.20
N ALA A 21 -12.93 10.21 -1.39
CA ALA A 21 -11.73 9.44 -1.67
C ALA A 21 -11.56 8.42 -0.55
N ALA A 22 -11.58 7.13 -0.88
CA ALA A 22 -11.30 6.09 0.09
C ALA A 22 -9.94 6.38 0.70
N ALA A 23 -9.90 6.56 2.04
CA ALA A 23 -8.67 6.82 2.75
C ALA A 23 -7.70 5.67 2.48
N GLN A 24 -6.52 5.98 1.93
CA GLN A 24 -5.49 4.96 1.74
C GLN A 24 -5.02 4.47 3.10
N PRO A 25 -4.75 3.16 3.24
CA PRO A 25 -4.22 2.64 4.49
C PRO A 25 -2.96 3.40 4.87
N LYS A 26 -2.92 3.86 6.12
CA LYS A 26 -1.72 4.52 6.65
C LYS A 26 -0.58 3.48 6.69
N PRO A 27 0.60 3.78 6.16
CA PRO A 27 1.72 2.87 6.27
C PRO A 27 2.07 2.60 7.74
N PRO A 28 2.49 1.38 8.08
CA PRO A 28 3.04 1.09 9.40
C PRO A 28 4.12 2.10 9.75
N ALA A 29 4.07 2.64 10.96
CA ALA A 29 4.92 3.77 11.37
C ALA A 29 6.35 3.36 11.74
N ASP A 30 6.73 2.13 11.48
CA ASP A 30 7.97 1.54 11.94
C ASP A 30 9.03 1.34 10.83
N LYS A 31 10.18 0.86 11.25
CA LYS A 31 11.33 0.60 10.38
C LYS A 31 11.05 -0.50 9.35
N ALA A 32 10.12 -1.42 9.63
CA ALA A 32 9.81 -2.53 8.75
C ALA A 32 9.23 -2.06 7.42
N TYR A 33 8.32 -1.09 7.46
CA TYR A 33 7.79 -0.48 6.24
C TYR A 33 8.88 0.15 5.37
N ALA A 34 9.79 0.91 5.99
CA ALA A 34 10.87 1.59 5.27
C ALA A 34 11.81 0.60 4.56
N MET A 35 12.07 -0.55 5.16
CA MET A 35 12.88 -1.60 4.54
C MET A 35 12.20 -2.22 3.30
N CYS A 36 10.89 -2.34 3.32
CA CYS A 36 10.13 -2.88 2.18
C CYS A 36 10.06 -1.89 1.02
N VAL A 37 9.66 -0.65 1.30
CA VAL A 37 9.44 0.36 0.26
C VAL A 37 10.70 0.74 -0.50
N GLY A 38 11.86 0.63 0.13
CA GLY A 38 13.16 0.93 -0.48
C GLY A 38 13.49 0.07 -1.71
N CYS A 39 12.88 -1.12 -1.81
CA CYS A 39 13.01 -2.00 -2.95
C CYS A 39 11.67 -2.23 -3.66
N HIS A 40 10.63 -2.62 -2.92
CA HIS A 40 9.32 -2.96 -3.47
C HIS A 40 8.46 -1.76 -3.87
N GLY A 41 8.82 -0.56 -3.46
CA GLY A 41 8.13 0.67 -3.82
C GLY A 41 8.59 1.31 -5.12
N ILE A 42 9.61 0.78 -5.78
CA ILE A 42 10.20 1.34 -6.99
C ILE A 42 9.76 0.51 -8.20
N PRO A 43 8.96 1.06 -9.13
CA PRO A 43 8.54 0.33 -10.32
C PRO A 43 9.73 -0.12 -11.17
N GLY A 44 9.73 -1.39 -11.57
CA GLY A 44 10.77 -1.95 -12.41
C GLY A 44 12.15 -2.09 -11.78
N TYR A 45 12.26 -1.97 -10.47
CA TYR A 45 13.54 -2.05 -9.78
C TYR A 45 14.17 -3.44 -9.89
N LYS A 46 15.48 -3.42 -10.15
CA LYS A 46 16.33 -4.62 -10.17
C LYS A 46 17.47 -4.45 -9.19
N THR A 47 17.75 -5.48 -8.43
CA THR A 47 18.99 -5.53 -7.63
C THR A 47 20.16 -5.95 -8.52
N ALA A 48 21.36 -5.48 -8.21
CA ALA A 48 22.58 -5.84 -8.91
C ALA A 48 23.49 -6.78 -8.09
N PHE A 49 23.23 -6.93 -6.81
CA PHE A 49 24.03 -7.75 -5.90
C PHE A 49 23.14 -8.47 -4.88
N PRO A 50 23.43 -9.74 -4.53
CA PRO A 50 24.50 -10.60 -5.07
C PRO A 50 24.28 -11.06 -6.51
N ASP A 51 23.05 -11.01 -6.98
CA ASP A 51 22.64 -11.37 -8.33
C ASP A 51 21.64 -10.36 -8.87
N VAL A 52 21.43 -10.36 -10.17
CA VAL A 52 20.44 -9.48 -10.80
C VAL A 52 19.06 -10.10 -10.67
N TYR A 53 18.25 -9.55 -9.79
CA TYR A 53 16.85 -9.94 -9.61
C TYR A 53 15.89 -8.78 -9.86
N HIS A 54 14.77 -9.09 -10.50
CA HIS A 54 13.62 -8.21 -10.48
C HIS A 54 13.00 -8.22 -9.09
N VAL A 55 12.86 -7.05 -8.47
CA VAL A 55 12.14 -6.92 -7.21
C VAL A 55 10.64 -6.98 -7.51
N PRO A 56 9.91 -7.98 -6.99
CA PRO A 56 8.49 -8.13 -7.28
C PRO A 56 7.66 -7.01 -6.69
N ARG A 57 6.59 -6.67 -7.38
CA ARG A 57 5.55 -5.83 -6.84
C ARG A 57 4.72 -6.61 -5.83
N ILE A 58 4.60 -6.12 -4.61
CA ILE A 58 3.83 -6.77 -3.53
C ILE A 58 2.48 -6.10 -3.26
N ALA A 59 2.30 -4.88 -3.72
CA ALA A 59 1.01 -4.18 -3.61
C ALA A 59 -0.10 -4.94 -4.33
N GLY A 60 -1.24 -5.10 -3.67
CA GLY A 60 -2.40 -5.83 -4.19
C GLY A 60 -2.32 -7.36 -4.08
N GLN A 61 -1.26 -7.91 -3.49
CA GLN A 61 -1.13 -9.34 -3.24
C GLN A 61 -2.02 -9.77 -2.07
N GLN A 62 -2.38 -11.03 -2.02
CA GLN A 62 -3.17 -11.61 -0.93
C GLN A 62 -2.42 -11.48 0.41
N PRO A 63 -3.00 -10.88 1.46
CA PRO A 63 -2.32 -10.71 2.75
C PRO A 63 -1.82 -12.02 3.35
N ALA A 64 -2.61 -13.08 3.30
CA ALA A 64 -2.19 -14.40 3.79
C ALA A 64 -0.97 -14.95 3.05
N TYR A 65 -0.89 -14.73 1.74
CA TYR A 65 0.28 -15.10 0.96
C TYR A 65 1.53 -14.31 1.39
N LEU A 66 1.41 -13.01 1.61
CA LEU A 66 2.52 -12.16 2.06
C LEU A 66 3.05 -12.62 3.42
N VAL A 67 2.17 -12.92 4.37
CA VAL A 67 2.58 -13.46 5.68
C VAL A 67 3.34 -14.77 5.53
N ASN A 68 2.80 -15.70 4.74
CA ASN A 68 3.42 -17.01 4.54
C ASN A 68 4.77 -16.88 3.83
N ALA A 69 4.90 -16.00 2.84
CA ALA A 69 6.16 -15.74 2.16
C ALA A 69 7.22 -15.18 3.11
N LEU A 70 6.87 -14.21 3.96
CA LEU A 70 7.78 -13.65 4.96
C LEU A 70 8.22 -14.70 5.98
N LYS A 71 7.30 -15.55 6.44
CA LYS A 71 7.62 -16.67 7.34
C LYS A 71 8.56 -17.67 6.67
N ALA A 72 8.32 -17.99 5.41
CA ALA A 72 9.17 -18.91 4.65
C ALA A 72 10.59 -18.36 4.44
N TYR A 73 10.75 -17.07 4.21
CA TYR A 73 12.07 -16.45 4.18
C TYR A 73 12.75 -16.47 5.55
N LYS A 74 12.00 -16.20 6.61
CA LYS A 74 12.53 -16.21 7.97
C LYS A 74 13.00 -17.61 8.40
N SER A 75 12.24 -18.65 8.08
CA SER A 75 12.58 -20.05 8.39
C SER A 75 13.68 -20.62 7.49
N GLY A 76 13.90 -20.04 6.33
CA GLY A 76 14.85 -20.55 5.34
C GLY A 76 14.23 -21.50 4.32
N GLU A 77 12.94 -21.80 4.39
CA GLU A 77 12.23 -22.61 3.38
C GLU A 77 12.25 -21.95 2.00
N ARG A 78 12.22 -20.61 1.97
CA ARG A 78 12.35 -19.83 0.75
C ARG A 78 13.70 -19.14 0.73
N SER A 79 14.48 -19.36 -0.35
CA SER A 79 15.84 -18.86 -0.45
C SER A 79 15.90 -17.55 -1.22
N HIS A 80 16.28 -16.49 -0.55
CA HIS A 80 16.69 -15.21 -1.13
C HIS A 80 17.46 -14.44 -0.06
N PRO A 81 18.78 -14.19 -0.22
CA PRO A 81 19.62 -13.66 0.84
C PRO A 81 19.10 -12.32 1.41
N SER A 82 18.72 -11.37 0.56
CA SER A 82 18.21 -10.07 0.99
C SER A 82 16.89 -10.20 1.77
N MET A 83 15.94 -10.99 1.23
CA MET A 83 14.66 -11.18 1.88
C MET A 83 14.77 -11.97 3.18
N ARG A 84 15.67 -12.93 3.25
CA ARG A 84 15.96 -13.67 4.48
C ARG A 84 16.46 -12.72 5.58
N GLY A 85 17.40 -11.84 5.26
CA GLY A 85 17.93 -10.85 6.18
C GLY A 85 16.85 -9.90 6.72
N ILE A 86 15.98 -9.42 5.84
CA ILE A 86 14.87 -8.55 6.23
C ILE A 86 13.86 -9.31 7.09
N ALA A 87 13.41 -10.47 6.64
CA ALA A 87 12.41 -11.27 7.36
C ALA A 87 12.88 -11.74 8.73
N ALA A 88 14.20 -11.95 8.91
CA ALA A 88 14.77 -12.36 10.19
C ALA A 88 14.51 -11.35 11.32
N SER A 89 14.41 -10.07 11.01
CA SER A 89 14.15 -8.99 11.95
C SER A 89 12.67 -8.76 12.28
N LEU A 90 11.76 -9.39 11.51
CA LEU A 90 10.32 -9.18 11.66
C LEU A 90 9.71 -10.11 12.71
N THR A 91 8.80 -9.56 13.51
CA THR A 91 7.90 -10.33 14.34
C THR A 91 6.71 -10.83 13.53
N GLU A 92 5.92 -11.76 14.06
CA GLU A 92 4.68 -12.18 13.39
C GLU A 92 3.66 -11.05 13.24
N GLU A 93 3.64 -10.13 14.20
CA GLU A 93 2.75 -8.96 14.16
C GLU A 93 3.18 -8.00 13.04
N ASP A 94 4.49 -7.71 12.95
CA ASP A 94 5.03 -6.93 11.83
C ASP A 94 4.64 -7.52 10.47
N MET A 95 4.75 -8.84 10.34
CA MET A 95 4.39 -9.53 9.10
C MET A 95 2.90 -9.35 8.74
N LYS A 96 2.01 -9.41 9.74
CA LYS A 96 0.58 -9.21 9.55
C LYS A 96 0.25 -7.77 9.16
N GLU A 97 0.81 -6.79 9.86
CA GLU A 97 0.61 -5.38 9.57
C GLU A 97 1.10 -5.01 8.16
N LEU A 98 2.30 -5.45 7.79
CA LEU A 98 2.85 -5.26 6.46
C LEU A 98 1.99 -5.93 5.38
N ALA A 99 1.53 -7.14 5.64
CA ALA A 99 0.68 -7.87 4.71
C ALA A 99 -0.68 -7.20 4.50
N GLN A 100 -1.28 -6.66 5.54
CA GLN A 100 -2.53 -5.90 5.43
C GLN A 100 -2.33 -4.60 4.67
N TYR A 101 -1.25 -3.88 4.94
CA TYR A 101 -0.94 -2.64 4.25
C TYR A 101 -0.74 -2.86 2.74
N TYR A 102 0.16 -3.76 2.37
CA TYR A 102 0.46 -4.02 0.96
C TYR A 102 -0.65 -4.77 0.23
N GLY A 103 -1.33 -5.69 0.90
CA GLY A 103 -2.47 -6.40 0.33
C GLY A 103 -3.67 -5.49 0.08
N GLY A 104 -3.84 -4.43 0.86
CA GLY A 104 -4.87 -3.41 0.67
C GLY A 104 -4.49 -2.32 -0.33
N ALA A 105 -3.21 -2.20 -0.71
CA ALA A 105 -2.74 -1.20 -1.66
C ALA A 105 -3.09 -1.61 -3.10
N LYS A 106 -3.54 -0.64 -3.91
CA LYS A 106 -3.87 -0.83 -5.32
C LYS A 106 -2.89 -0.11 -6.23
#